data_004e95c7d67e14be96b955960528dce7
#
_entry.id   004e95c7d67e14be96b955960528dce7
#
_cell.length_a   1.000
_cell.length_b   1.000
_cell.length_c   1.000
_cell.angle_alpha   90.00
_cell.angle_beta   90.00
_cell.angle_gamma   90.00
#
_symmetry.space_group_name_H-M   'P 1'
#
loop_
_entity.id
_entity.type
_entity.pdbx_description
1 polymer ?
#
loop_
_entity_poly.entity_id
_entity_poly.type
_entity_poly.pdbx_seq_one_letter_code
_entity_poly.pdbx_strand_id
1 'polypeptide(L)'
;MNTESAKCHCGNISAVVTLTKELSEYTPRACDCDFCIKNGAAYISDAEGKLKIDIAKPDETTLYRQGDNLVELLTCKNCGVLVAVTYTDNGTVIGGINSTTLVNRSNLPSSQVASPKLLSSSQKIERWKEIWFPVVSIT
;
A
#
# COMPACT_ATOMS: atom_id res chain seq x y z
N MET A 1 6.37 -12.03 -15.33
CA MET A 1 5.89 -11.02 -14.38
C MET A 1 4.49 -10.59 -14.74
N ASN A 2 3.66 -10.38 -13.75
CA ASN A 2 2.27 -10.00 -13.94
C ASN A 2 2.06 -8.53 -13.55
N THR A 3 1.24 -7.82 -14.31
CA THR A 3 0.84 -6.46 -13.94
C THR A 3 -0.64 -6.44 -13.59
N GLU A 4 -0.96 -5.71 -12.52
CA GLU A 4 -2.33 -5.49 -12.08
C GLU A 4 -2.61 -4.00 -11.98
N SER A 5 -3.84 -3.62 -12.22
CA SER A 5 -4.27 -2.23 -12.12
C SER A 5 -4.97 -1.99 -10.79
N ALA A 6 -4.73 -0.82 -10.21
CA ALA A 6 -5.39 -0.38 -8.99
C ALA A 6 -5.82 1.08 -9.16
N LYS A 7 -6.86 1.48 -8.46
CA LYS A 7 -7.31 2.87 -8.47
C LYS A 7 -8.19 3.17 -7.26
N CYS A 8 -8.24 4.44 -6.85
CA CYS A 8 -9.24 4.90 -5.91
C CYS A 8 -10.61 4.92 -6.59
N HIS A 9 -11.66 5.20 -5.84
CA HIS A 9 -13.02 5.13 -6.36
C HIS A 9 -13.27 6.11 -7.52
N CYS A 10 -12.80 7.35 -7.40
CA CYS A 10 -13.02 8.37 -8.45
C CYS A 10 -11.97 8.30 -9.58
N GLY A 11 -10.89 7.55 -9.42
CA GLY A 11 -9.85 7.41 -10.42
C GLY A 11 -8.75 8.47 -10.37
N ASN A 12 -8.80 9.42 -9.44
CA ASN A 12 -7.76 10.44 -9.31
C ASN A 12 -6.38 9.83 -9.03
N ILE A 13 -6.34 8.79 -8.23
CA ILE A 13 -5.12 8.03 -7.95
C ILE A 13 -5.25 6.66 -8.59
N SER A 14 -4.30 6.32 -9.44
CA SER A 14 -4.24 5.02 -10.09
C SER A 14 -2.85 4.42 -9.93
N ALA A 15 -2.74 3.12 -10.07
CA ALA A 15 -1.45 2.44 -9.95
C ALA A 15 -1.35 1.25 -10.89
N VAL A 16 -0.11 0.98 -11.30
CA VAL A 16 0.27 -0.27 -11.95
C VAL A 16 1.13 -1.04 -10.98
N VAL A 17 0.71 -2.23 -10.66
CA VAL A 17 1.34 -3.10 -9.68
C VAL A 17 2.02 -4.24 -10.45
N THR A 18 3.34 -4.32 -10.38
CA THR A 18 4.11 -5.39 -11.03
C THR A 18 4.43 -6.45 -9.99
N LEU A 19 3.97 -7.67 -10.26
CA LEU A 19 4.07 -8.80 -9.35
C LEU A 19 4.85 -9.95 -10.00
N THR A 20 5.54 -10.73 -9.19
CA THR A 20 6.29 -11.92 -9.65
C THR A 20 5.44 -13.19 -9.66
N LYS A 21 4.23 -13.14 -9.07
CA LYS A 21 3.33 -14.29 -8.95
C LYS A 21 1.90 -13.88 -9.33
N GLU A 22 1.01 -14.85 -9.39
CA GLU A 22 -0.43 -14.61 -9.60
C GLU A 22 -1.05 -13.98 -8.35
N LEU A 23 -2.11 -13.19 -8.52
CA LEU A 23 -2.82 -12.56 -7.38
C LEU A 23 -3.27 -13.56 -6.32
N SER A 24 -3.66 -14.76 -6.73
CA SER A 24 -4.10 -15.81 -5.80
C SER A 24 -3.02 -16.24 -4.80
N GLU A 25 -1.77 -15.89 -5.05
CA GLU A 25 -0.65 -16.24 -4.18
C GLU A 25 -0.29 -15.13 -3.18
N TYR A 26 -1.03 -14.00 -3.17
CA TYR A 26 -0.79 -12.90 -2.25
C TYR A 26 -1.92 -12.83 -1.23
N THR A 27 -1.61 -13.15 0.01
CA THR A 27 -2.56 -12.99 1.11
C THR A 27 -2.48 -11.55 1.63
N PRO A 28 -3.57 -10.76 1.49
CA PRO A 28 -3.55 -9.40 2.01
C PRO A 28 -3.32 -9.38 3.51
N ARG A 29 -2.51 -8.46 3.97
CA ARG A 29 -2.22 -8.27 5.40
C ARG A 29 -3.11 -7.15 5.93
N ALA A 30 -4.11 -7.52 6.73
CA ALA A 30 -5.01 -6.58 7.39
C ALA A 30 -4.30 -6.02 8.63
N CYS A 31 -3.73 -4.82 8.49
CA CYS A 31 -3.06 -4.15 9.60
C CYS A 31 -4.07 -3.81 10.69
N ASP A 32 -3.76 -4.16 11.94
CA ASP A 32 -4.66 -3.96 13.07
C ASP A 32 -4.41 -2.67 13.87
N CYS A 33 -3.62 -1.73 13.35
CA CYS A 33 -3.52 -0.41 13.95
C CYS A 33 -4.88 0.32 13.82
N ASP A 34 -5.14 1.27 14.71
CA ASP A 34 -6.43 1.96 14.75
C ASP A 34 -6.83 2.57 13.41
N PHE A 35 -5.88 3.20 12.74
CA PHE A 35 -6.14 3.85 11.46
C PHE A 35 -6.54 2.84 10.38
N CYS A 36 -5.77 1.75 10.25
CA CYS A 36 -6.05 0.75 9.22
C CYS A 36 -7.34 -0.01 9.48
N ILE A 37 -7.67 -0.29 10.75
CA ILE A 37 -8.95 -0.91 11.11
C ILE A 37 -10.11 -0.02 10.66
N LYS A 38 -10.03 1.29 10.93
CA LYS A 38 -11.10 2.23 10.55
C LYS A 38 -11.27 2.34 9.04
N ASN A 39 -10.23 2.09 8.26
CA ASN A 39 -10.28 2.11 6.80
C ASN A 39 -10.56 0.74 6.18
N GLY A 40 -10.58 -0.33 6.97
CA GLY A 40 -10.70 -1.68 6.42
C GLY A 40 -9.53 -2.05 5.51
N ALA A 41 -8.35 -1.50 5.78
CA ALA A 41 -7.20 -1.65 4.88
C ALA A 41 -6.51 -3.00 5.06
N ALA A 42 -6.14 -3.60 3.93
CA ALA A 42 -5.31 -4.79 3.91
C ALA A 42 -4.35 -4.67 2.71
N TYR A 43 -3.08 -4.85 2.96
CA TYR A 43 -2.04 -4.53 1.98
C TYR A 43 -1.44 -5.76 1.34
N ILE A 44 -1.08 -5.64 0.06
CA ILE A 44 -0.19 -6.60 -0.59
C ILE A 44 1.08 -5.88 -1.03
N SER A 45 2.13 -6.64 -1.20
CA SER A 45 3.41 -6.18 -1.69
C SER A 45 4.23 -7.35 -2.20
N ASP A 46 5.31 -7.04 -2.91
CA ASP A 46 6.22 -8.03 -3.44
C ASP A 46 7.64 -7.46 -3.39
N ALA A 47 8.51 -8.12 -2.65
CA ALA A 47 9.90 -7.66 -2.47
C ALA A 47 10.70 -7.64 -3.77
N GLU A 48 10.20 -8.26 -4.82
CA GLU A 48 10.81 -8.27 -6.15
C GLU A 48 9.94 -7.58 -7.20
N GLY A 49 8.89 -6.89 -6.76
CA GLY A 49 7.95 -6.19 -7.62
C GLY A 49 8.20 -4.69 -7.69
N LYS A 50 7.23 -4.00 -8.28
CA LYS A 50 7.25 -2.54 -8.43
C LYS A 50 5.84 -1.98 -8.24
N LEU A 51 5.78 -0.75 -7.76
CA LEU A 51 4.52 -0.02 -7.62
C LEU A 51 4.68 1.35 -8.27
N LYS A 52 3.93 1.59 -9.34
CA LYS A 52 3.91 2.87 -10.02
C LYS A 52 2.57 3.54 -9.77
N ILE A 53 2.58 4.68 -9.10
CA ILE A 53 1.38 5.44 -8.74
C ILE A 53 1.33 6.72 -9.55
N ASP A 54 0.20 6.97 -10.19
CA ASP A 54 -0.07 8.19 -10.95
C ASP A 54 -1.21 8.97 -10.31
N ILE A 55 -1.01 10.27 -10.12
CA ILE A 55 -1.99 11.16 -9.50
C ILE A 55 -2.38 12.23 -10.53
N ALA A 56 -3.67 12.26 -10.90
CA ALA A 56 -4.15 13.24 -11.88
C ALA A 56 -4.20 14.64 -11.28
N LYS A 57 -4.74 14.76 -10.06
CA LYS A 57 -4.86 16.03 -9.35
C LYS A 57 -4.17 15.94 -7.99
N PRO A 58 -2.89 16.35 -7.89
CA PRO A 58 -2.14 16.25 -6.64
C PRO A 58 -2.76 17.00 -5.47
N ASP A 59 -3.44 18.11 -5.71
CA ASP A 59 -4.11 18.88 -4.67
C ASP A 59 -5.35 18.19 -4.10
N GLU A 60 -5.82 17.12 -4.72
CA GLU A 60 -6.89 16.27 -4.21
C GLU A 60 -6.36 14.98 -3.58
N THR A 61 -5.14 14.99 -3.09
CA THR A 61 -4.56 13.89 -2.35
C THR A 61 -4.05 14.34 -0.99
N THR A 62 -3.99 13.42 -0.04
CA THR A 62 -3.37 13.67 1.25
C THR A 62 -2.38 12.56 1.57
N LEU A 63 -1.32 12.94 2.30
CA LEU A 63 -0.36 12.01 2.89
C LEU A 63 -0.52 12.11 4.39
N TYR A 64 -1.21 11.14 4.97
CA TYR A 64 -1.48 11.13 6.41
C TYR A 64 -0.39 10.37 7.15
N ARG A 65 0.01 10.90 8.29
CA ARG A 65 0.95 10.24 9.20
C ARG A 65 0.29 10.04 10.55
N GLN A 66 0.58 8.93 11.19
CA GLN A 66 0.03 8.63 12.52
C GLN A 66 0.98 7.70 13.28
N GLY A 67 0.69 7.48 14.57
CA GLY A 67 1.51 6.64 15.42
C GLY A 67 2.93 7.19 15.57
N ASP A 68 3.93 6.42 15.22
CA ASP A 68 5.34 6.82 15.28
C ASP A 68 5.80 7.67 14.10
N ASN A 69 4.88 8.09 13.21
CA ASN A 69 5.13 8.96 12.06
C ASN A 69 6.15 8.41 11.05
N LEU A 70 6.31 7.10 10.98
CA LEU A 70 7.27 6.49 10.05
C LEU A 70 6.75 6.45 8.62
N VAL A 71 5.47 6.16 8.45
CA VAL A 71 4.89 5.93 7.13
C VAL A 71 3.95 7.05 6.70
N GLU A 72 3.80 7.18 5.40
CA GLU A 72 2.81 8.05 4.79
C GLU A 72 1.69 7.21 4.19
N LEU A 73 0.46 7.59 4.48
CA LEU A 73 -0.74 6.91 4.02
C LEU A 73 -1.38 7.76 2.94
N LEU A 74 -1.24 7.33 1.69
CA LEU A 74 -1.72 8.08 0.53
C LEU A 74 -3.21 7.86 0.34
N THR A 75 -3.99 8.93 0.47
CA THR A 75 -5.44 8.88 0.41
C THR A 75 -5.95 9.88 -0.63
N CYS A 76 -6.96 9.50 -1.39
CA CYS A 76 -7.67 10.43 -2.27
C CYS A 76 -8.57 11.33 -1.43
N LYS A 77 -8.34 12.64 -1.52
CA LYS A 77 -9.12 13.63 -0.80
C LYS A 77 -10.54 13.75 -1.36
N ASN A 78 -10.70 13.51 -2.64
CA ASN A 78 -12.01 13.61 -3.30
C ASN A 78 -12.94 12.46 -2.95
N CYS A 79 -12.49 11.22 -3.07
CA CYS A 79 -13.34 10.05 -2.81
C CYS A 79 -13.11 9.37 -1.46
N GLY A 80 -12.05 9.74 -0.74
CA GLY A 80 -11.75 9.24 0.60
C GLY A 80 -11.07 7.88 0.66
N VAL A 81 -10.71 7.29 -0.47
CA VAL A 81 -10.12 5.95 -0.49
C VAL A 81 -8.63 5.98 -0.18
N LEU A 82 -8.22 5.17 0.80
CA LEU A 82 -6.81 4.93 1.11
C LEU A 82 -6.22 3.99 0.06
N VAL A 83 -5.16 4.44 -0.61
CA VAL A 83 -4.59 3.71 -1.75
C VAL A 83 -3.31 2.96 -1.38
N ALA A 84 -2.38 3.60 -0.69
CA ALA A 84 -1.06 3.01 -0.47
C ALA A 84 -0.44 3.48 0.83
N VAL A 85 0.50 2.68 1.32
CA VAL A 85 1.35 3.02 2.45
C VAL A 85 2.79 3.05 1.96
N THR A 86 3.55 4.09 2.33
CA THR A 86 4.93 4.25 1.88
C THR A 86 5.85 4.63 3.04
N TYR A 87 7.12 4.24 2.90
CA TYR A 87 8.20 4.66 3.78
C TYR A 87 9.35 5.16 2.93
N THR A 88 9.86 6.33 3.26
CA THR A 88 10.98 6.96 2.52
C THR A 88 12.22 6.96 3.38
N ASP A 89 13.33 6.44 2.84
CA ASP A 89 14.63 6.38 3.48
C ASP A 89 15.69 6.83 2.49
N ASN A 90 16.33 7.97 2.76
CA ASN A 90 17.40 8.52 1.91
C ASN A 90 17.01 8.62 0.42
N GLY A 91 15.79 9.07 0.16
CA GLY A 91 15.28 9.23 -1.21
C GLY A 91 14.72 7.97 -1.85
N THR A 92 14.86 6.82 -1.20
CA THR A 92 14.27 5.57 -1.66
C THR A 92 12.88 5.40 -1.04
N VAL A 93 11.88 5.18 -1.88
CA VAL A 93 10.50 4.96 -1.43
C VAL A 93 10.17 3.49 -1.58
N ILE A 94 9.75 2.87 -0.49
CA ILE A 94 9.22 1.51 -0.48
C ILE A 94 7.77 1.55 -0.02
N GLY A 95 6.97 0.54 -0.33
CA GLY A 95 5.58 0.58 0.08
C GLY A 95 4.75 -0.63 -0.26
N GLY A 96 3.48 -0.54 0.09
CA GLY A 96 2.47 -1.53 -0.22
C GLY A 96 1.22 -0.87 -0.78
N ILE A 97 0.42 -1.66 -1.48
CA ILE A 97 -0.85 -1.20 -2.05
C ILE A 97 -2.01 -1.73 -1.22
N ASN A 98 -3.01 -0.88 -0.97
CA ASN A 98 -4.24 -1.35 -0.34
C ASN A 98 -4.97 -2.26 -1.33
N SER A 99 -5.09 -3.53 -0.97
CA SER A 99 -5.64 -4.56 -1.85
C SER A 99 -7.08 -4.28 -2.31
N THR A 100 -7.83 -3.48 -1.55
CA THR A 100 -9.20 -3.11 -1.92
C THR A 100 -9.25 -2.26 -3.19
N THR A 101 -8.15 -1.61 -3.57
CA THR A 101 -8.08 -0.76 -4.77
C THR A 101 -7.78 -1.54 -6.04
N LEU A 102 -7.37 -2.79 -5.93
CA LEU A 102 -7.08 -3.62 -7.10
C LEU A 102 -8.35 -3.89 -7.90
N VAL A 103 -8.25 -3.74 -9.22
CA VAL A 103 -9.39 -4.00 -10.12
C VAL A 103 -9.83 -5.46 -10.02
N ASN A 104 -8.86 -6.36 -9.96
CA ASN A 104 -9.10 -7.80 -9.88
C ASN A 104 -9.04 -8.34 -8.44
N ARG A 105 -9.45 -7.54 -7.46
CA ARG A 105 -9.37 -7.93 -6.04
C ARG A 105 -10.10 -9.22 -5.69
N SER A 106 -11.09 -9.61 -6.48
CA SER A 106 -11.82 -10.85 -6.24
C SER A 106 -10.95 -12.10 -6.42
N ASN A 107 -9.81 -11.97 -7.06
CA ASN A 107 -8.86 -13.08 -7.24
C ASN A 107 -7.90 -13.24 -6.06
N LEU A 108 -7.96 -12.35 -5.07
CA LEU A 108 -7.14 -12.45 -3.86
C LEU A 108 -7.75 -13.43 -2.87
N PRO A 109 -6.92 -14.17 -2.11
CA PRO A 109 -7.41 -14.93 -0.98
C PRO A 109 -7.89 -14.01 0.15
N SER A 110 -8.53 -14.58 1.17
CA SER A 110 -8.96 -13.83 2.35
C SER A 110 -7.76 -13.23 3.07
N SER A 111 -7.95 -12.01 3.61
CA SER A 111 -6.88 -11.34 4.36
C SER A 111 -6.58 -12.03 5.69
N GLN A 112 -5.36 -11.82 6.18
CA GLN A 112 -4.94 -12.24 7.51
C GLN A 112 -4.51 -11.03 8.32
N VAL A 113 -4.82 -11.05 9.61
CA VAL A 113 -4.45 -9.95 10.51
C VAL A 113 -2.93 -9.87 10.67
N ALA A 114 -2.40 -8.66 10.57
CA ALA A 114 -1.01 -8.34 10.86
C ALA A 114 -0.97 -7.27 11.94
N SER A 115 -0.01 -7.39 12.87
CA SER A 115 0.07 -6.52 14.05
C SER A 115 1.41 -5.78 14.11
N PRO A 116 1.70 -4.87 13.16
CA PRO A 116 2.96 -4.12 13.20
C PRO A 116 3.07 -3.25 14.44
N LYS A 117 1.96 -2.87 15.07
CA LYS A 117 1.95 -2.10 16.32
C LYS A 117 2.69 -2.79 17.48
N LEU A 118 2.90 -4.11 17.39
CA LEU A 118 3.63 -4.88 18.40
C LEU A 118 5.14 -4.80 18.22
N LEU A 119 5.60 -4.23 17.11
CA LEU A 119 7.01 -4.09 16.79
C LEU A 119 7.55 -2.71 17.17
N SER A 120 8.84 -2.64 17.49
CA SER A 120 9.52 -1.35 17.64
C SER A 120 9.65 -0.66 16.29
N SER A 121 9.98 0.63 16.28
CA SER A 121 10.18 1.38 15.03
C SER A 121 11.24 0.73 14.13
N SER A 122 12.38 0.33 14.69
CA SER A 122 13.43 -0.32 13.91
C SER A 122 13.01 -1.68 13.38
N GLN A 123 12.26 -2.46 14.15
CA GLN A 123 11.73 -3.75 13.70
C GLN A 123 10.73 -3.60 12.56
N LYS A 124 9.87 -2.56 12.63
CA LYS A 124 8.94 -2.25 11.54
C LYS A 124 9.69 -1.96 10.25
N ILE A 125 10.69 -1.10 10.31
CA ILE A 125 11.47 -0.71 9.14
C ILE A 125 12.19 -1.91 8.51
N GLU A 126 12.80 -2.76 9.33
CA GLU A 126 13.45 -3.99 8.84
C GLU A 126 12.46 -4.89 8.11
N ARG A 127 11.27 -5.09 8.72
CA ARG A 127 10.25 -5.94 8.12
C ARG A 127 9.76 -5.36 6.79
N TRP A 128 9.50 -4.05 6.72
CA TRP A 128 9.03 -3.43 5.49
C TRP A 128 10.06 -3.55 4.38
N LYS A 129 11.34 -3.41 4.68
CA LYS A 129 12.42 -3.60 3.70
C LYS A 129 12.49 -5.02 3.15
N GLU A 130 12.00 -6.00 3.92
CA GLU A 130 11.96 -7.40 3.49
C GLU A 130 10.74 -7.74 2.64
N ILE A 131 9.59 -7.10 2.89
CA ILE A 131 8.32 -7.54 2.31
C ILE A 131 7.68 -6.54 1.35
N TRP A 132 7.97 -5.25 1.47
CA TRP A 132 7.33 -4.22 0.63
C TRP A 132 7.95 -4.14 -0.75
N PHE A 133 7.20 -3.52 -1.70
CA PHE A 133 7.77 -3.17 -2.99
C PHE A 133 9.01 -2.32 -2.79
N PRO A 134 10.17 -2.73 -3.33
CA PRO A 134 11.40 -1.98 -3.14
C PRO A 134 11.50 -0.75 -4.03
N VAL A 135 10.64 -0.66 -5.06
CA VAL A 135 10.60 0.45 -5.99
C VAL A 135 9.17 0.97 -6.05
N VAL A 136 8.96 2.17 -5.52
CA VAL A 136 7.68 2.88 -5.57
C VAL A 136 7.92 4.23 -6.21
N SER A 137 7.23 4.50 -7.30
CA SER A 137 7.27 5.83 -7.96
C SER A 137 5.89 6.47 -7.85
N ILE A 138 5.88 7.78 -7.60
CA ILE A 138 4.65 8.56 -7.49
C ILE A 138 4.82 9.77 -8.41
N THR A 139 3.95 9.89 -9.39
CA THR A 139 4.02 10.99 -10.37
C THR A 139 2.70 11.74 -10.54
#